data_3c11c0b86f933a05927a63b5d83b8172
#
_entry.id   3c11c0b86f933a05927a63b5d83b8172
#
_cell.length_a   1.000
_cell.length_b   1.000
_cell.length_c   1.000
_cell.angle_alpha   90.00
_cell.angle_beta   90.00
_cell.angle_gamma   90.00
#
_symmetry.space_group_name_H-M   'P 1'
#
loop_
_entity.id
_entity.type
_entity.pdbx_description
1 polymer ?
#
loop_
_entity_poly.entity_id
_entity_poly.type
_entity_poly.pdbx_seq_one_letter_code
_entity_poly.pdbx_strand_id
1 'polypeptide(L)'
;MVRSLLIVVISLVSFELNSQDFYISNEFGLDTNNGSEDSPFKTINKGILEVEAGGTVYVMNGTYRNSGFGTVDPSNNTNMSNPHVVTINKTGTQGAYITLKNYQDHTPKIEFDGRGGIVISNNMNYIIIDGFEVEGPAANINYSQAYANREYKVLAALDDNDSITYNHSYFSGKGIWGGYGAHHHIIVRNNSVHDTTGSGIRFNDSDHITIEYNEVYNCTWWTSSASSAVVFAETIASSESDNYTDVKMIMRGNLVYNNWNRIPFYVTQLPDNSGNTNPNYGTADYNNILDGQGLYVTRSDDGYVGTFLFENNVCVNNGKNGINFDNSLGASAIFQNNTLYYNGVHEIIQDLSVADGNPAHRGQKVGGIKANRVVNATVVNNIVVTRDNLFSAIELPNISGSRNVSNNIFLNGKLPSDDNGVPYNYISCCNMIDVDPIFTTVPSVVNGAIDISQTNFELLEGSPAIDAGNSSFSPVYDIDGNL
;
A
#
# COMPACT_ATOMS: atom_id res chain seq x y z
N MET A 1 37.25 55.50 -37.78
CA MET A 1 37.14 54.50 -36.71
C MET A 1 35.95 53.61 -37.04
N VAL A 2 36.17 52.45 -37.65
CA VAL A 2 35.14 51.46 -37.98
C VAL A 2 35.09 50.49 -36.77
N ARG A 3 33.95 50.46 -36.05
CA ARG A 3 33.73 49.46 -34.99
C ARG A 3 33.20 48.18 -35.63
N SER A 4 34.00 47.14 -35.66
CA SER A 4 33.57 45.77 -36.03
C SER A 4 32.69 45.20 -34.91
N LEU A 5 31.45 44.85 -35.28
CA LEU A 5 30.51 44.15 -34.42
C LEU A 5 30.79 42.64 -34.55
N LEU A 6 31.29 42.03 -33.49
CA LEU A 6 31.48 40.58 -33.41
C LEU A 6 30.13 39.95 -33.02
N ILE A 7 29.47 39.29 -33.97
CA ILE A 7 28.27 38.48 -33.72
C ILE A 7 28.73 37.08 -33.31
N VAL A 8 28.61 36.74 -32.03
CA VAL A 8 28.77 35.37 -31.52
C VAL A 8 27.46 34.62 -31.77
N VAL A 9 27.43 33.73 -32.73
CA VAL A 9 26.32 32.79 -32.93
C VAL A 9 26.52 31.63 -31.96
N ILE A 10 25.78 31.60 -30.85
CA ILE A 10 25.68 30.42 -29.96
C ILE A 10 24.71 29.47 -30.63
N SER A 11 25.21 28.42 -31.29
CA SER A 11 24.39 27.30 -31.72
C SER A 11 23.96 26.52 -30.47
N LEU A 12 22.71 26.67 -30.06
CA LEU A 12 22.06 25.72 -29.13
C LEU A 12 21.94 24.38 -29.87
N VAL A 13 22.86 23.45 -29.55
CA VAL A 13 22.68 22.05 -29.88
C VAL A 13 21.62 21.53 -28.89
N SER A 14 20.38 21.45 -29.35
CA SER A 14 19.37 20.66 -28.67
C SER A 14 19.80 19.19 -28.78
N PHE A 15 20.32 18.62 -27.71
CA PHE A 15 20.36 17.17 -27.56
C PHE A 15 18.91 16.73 -27.42
N GLU A 16 18.32 16.23 -28.51
CA GLU A 16 17.16 15.37 -28.37
C GLU A 16 17.66 14.09 -27.66
N LEU A 17 17.32 13.96 -26.40
CA LEU A 17 17.43 12.69 -25.69
C LEU A 17 16.45 11.75 -26.41
N ASN A 18 16.93 11.00 -27.40
CA ASN A 18 16.22 9.86 -27.95
C ASN A 18 16.20 8.79 -26.86
N SER A 19 15.15 8.81 -26.03
CA SER A 19 14.88 7.73 -25.13
C SER A 19 14.56 6.48 -25.96
N GLN A 20 15.35 5.44 -25.76
CA GLN A 20 15.12 4.18 -26.47
C GLN A 20 14.18 3.30 -25.65
N ASP A 21 13.12 2.83 -26.30
CA ASP A 21 12.21 1.85 -25.73
C ASP A 21 12.72 0.43 -25.96
N PHE A 22 12.50 -0.44 -24.97
CA PHE A 22 12.87 -1.84 -25.01
C PHE A 22 11.67 -2.73 -24.81
N TYR A 23 11.70 -3.88 -25.48
CA TYR A 23 10.63 -4.87 -25.44
C TYR A 23 11.12 -6.16 -24.80
N ILE A 24 10.26 -6.75 -23.98
CA ILE A 24 10.56 -7.96 -23.19
C ILE A 24 9.57 -9.06 -23.53
N SER A 25 10.07 -10.26 -23.82
CA SER A 25 9.29 -11.47 -23.96
C SER A 25 10.02 -12.65 -23.35
N ASN A 26 9.43 -13.29 -22.33
CA ASN A 26 10.02 -14.50 -21.78
C ASN A 26 9.82 -15.75 -22.65
N GLU A 27 8.92 -15.68 -23.64
CA GLU A 27 8.59 -16.78 -24.55
C GLU A 27 9.60 -16.88 -25.70
N PHE A 28 9.83 -15.77 -26.42
CA PHE A 28 10.69 -15.77 -27.60
C PHE A 28 11.85 -14.76 -27.56
N GLY A 29 11.99 -14.02 -26.46
CA GLY A 29 13.10 -13.10 -26.25
C GLY A 29 14.42 -13.80 -25.86
N LEU A 30 15.51 -13.13 -26.13
CA LEU A 30 16.86 -13.51 -25.68
C LEU A 30 17.58 -12.27 -25.16
N ASP A 31 18.30 -12.37 -24.03
CA ASP A 31 19.04 -11.25 -23.46
C ASP A 31 20.26 -10.83 -24.30
N THR A 32 20.56 -11.59 -25.36
CA THR A 32 21.55 -11.25 -26.40
C THR A 32 20.99 -10.49 -27.58
N ASN A 33 19.67 -10.33 -27.65
CA ASN A 33 18.98 -9.53 -28.67
C ASN A 33 19.26 -8.02 -28.47
N ASN A 34 18.72 -7.19 -29.36
CA ASN A 34 18.87 -5.74 -29.28
C ASN A 34 17.72 -5.04 -28.51
N GLY A 35 16.71 -5.80 -28.06
CA GLY A 35 15.57 -5.28 -27.32
C GLY A 35 14.51 -4.55 -28.13
N SER A 36 14.57 -4.62 -29.48
CA SER A 36 13.48 -4.09 -30.32
C SER A 36 12.23 -4.98 -30.23
N GLU A 37 11.08 -4.50 -30.71
CA GLU A 37 9.83 -5.24 -30.72
C GLU A 37 9.95 -6.60 -31.45
N ASP A 38 10.62 -6.64 -32.60
CA ASP A 38 10.84 -7.85 -33.37
C ASP A 38 11.96 -8.75 -32.80
N SER A 39 12.79 -8.23 -31.91
CA SER A 39 13.93 -8.92 -31.31
C SER A 39 14.06 -8.56 -29.82
N PRO A 40 13.07 -8.93 -28.99
CA PRO A 40 12.98 -8.51 -27.59
C PRO A 40 14.04 -9.17 -26.70
N PHE A 41 14.31 -8.53 -25.58
CA PHE A 41 15.02 -9.18 -24.47
C PHE A 41 14.17 -10.27 -23.82
N LYS A 42 14.81 -11.20 -23.14
CA LYS A 42 14.12 -12.26 -22.40
C LYS A 42 13.66 -11.82 -21.02
N THR A 43 14.50 -11.05 -20.32
CA THR A 43 14.27 -10.70 -18.92
C THR A 43 13.98 -9.21 -18.76
N ILE A 44 13.07 -8.90 -17.83
CA ILE A 44 12.76 -7.50 -17.47
C ILE A 44 14.01 -6.79 -16.95
N ASN A 45 14.83 -7.50 -16.15
CA ASN A 45 16.05 -6.94 -15.59
C ASN A 45 17.06 -6.52 -16.70
N LYS A 46 17.09 -7.21 -17.84
CA LYS A 46 17.90 -6.78 -18.99
C LYS A 46 17.38 -5.48 -19.59
N GLY A 47 16.06 -5.33 -19.74
CA GLY A 47 15.45 -4.07 -20.20
C GLY A 47 15.76 -2.90 -19.25
N ILE A 48 15.62 -3.13 -17.93
CA ILE A 48 15.97 -2.12 -16.92
C ILE A 48 17.46 -1.73 -16.96
N LEU A 49 18.34 -2.69 -17.24
CA LEU A 49 19.78 -2.40 -17.37
C LEU A 49 20.08 -1.46 -18.54
N GLU A 50 19.38 -1.61 -19.65
CA GLU A 50 19.65 -0.87 -20.90
C GLU A 50 18.89 0.47 -21.00
N VAL A 51 17.70 0.59 -20.35
CA VAL A 51 16.89 1.79 -20.44
C VAL A 51 17.58 3.00 -19.81
N GLU A 52 17.40 4.15 -20.40
CA GLU A 52 17.86 5.44 -19.88
C GLU A 52 16.66 6.36 -19.54
N ALA A 53 16.92 7.50 -18.91
CA ALA A 53 15.88 8.46 -18.50
C ALA A 53 14.99 8.86 -19.68
N GLY A 54 13.67 8.74 -19.48
CA GLY A 54 12.63 8.99 -20.49
C GLY A 54 12.24 7.76 -21.33
N GLY A 55 12.98 6.64 -21.20
CA GLY A 55 12.68 5.40 -21.94
C GLY A 55 11.67 4.51 -21.26
N THR A 56 11.09 3.60 -22.05
CA THR A 56 10.09 2.63 -21.60
C THR A 56 10.56 1.19 -21.81
N VAL A 57 10.35 0.36 -20.81
CA VAL A 57 10.50 -1.09 -20.90
C VAL A 57 9.09 -1.70 -21.01
N TYR A 58 8.74 -2.12 -22.23
CA TYR A 58 7.48 -2.77 -22.52
C TYR A 58 7.56 -4.27 -22.30
N VAL A 59 6.67 -4.81 -21.48
CA VAL A 59 6.65 -6.23 -21.11
C VAL A 59 5.46 -6.92 -21.76
N MET A 60 5.75 -7.95 -22.56
CA MET A 60 4.74 -8.75 -23.26
C MET A 60 4.17 -9.82 -22.33
N ASN A 61 3.06 -10.45 -22.74
CA ASN A 61 2.44 -11.57 -22.03
C ASN A 61 3.46 -12.64 -21.64
N GLY A 62 3.21 -13.25 -20.50
CA GLY A 62 4.00 -14.33 -19.94
C GLY A 62 4.12 -14.24 -18.43
N THR A 63 4.61 -15.31 -17.82
CA THR A 63 4.88 -15.35 -16.38
C THR A 63 6.36 -15.21 -16.11
N TYR A 64 6.75 -14.12 -15.47
CA TYR A 64 8.12 -13.78 -15.11
C TYR A 64 8.37 -14.15 -13.64
N ARG A 65 9.38 -14.99 -13.39
CA ARG A 65 9.66 -15.58 -12.09
C ARG A 65 11.07 -15.25 -11.60
N ASN A 66 11.24 -15.22 -10.27
CA ASN A 66 12.56 -15.08 -9.68
C ASN A 66 13.45 -16.33 -9.90
N SER A 67 14.73 -16.11 -9.88
CA SER A 67 15.70 -17.22 -9.85
C SER A 67 15.44 -18.09 -8.61
N GLY A 68 15.41 -19.42 -8.81
CA GLY A 68 15.12 -20.39 -7.75
C GLY A 68 13.64 -20.53 -7.42
N PHE A 69 12.72 -20.02 -8.24
CA PHE A 69 11.28 -20.19 -8.04
C PHE A 69 10.92 -21.69 -7.88
N GLY A 70 10.08 -22.02 -6.90
CA GLY A 70 9.69 -23.39 -6.58
C GLY A 70 10.70 -24.18 -5.74
N THR A 71 11.82 -23.57 -5.33
CA THR A 71 12.83 -24.26 -4.50
C THR A 71 12.72 -23.94 -3.01
N VAL A 72 11.85 -23.01 -2.62
CA VAL A 72 11.62 -22.67 -1.22
C VAL A 72 10.87 -23.78 -0.51
N ASP A 73 11.41 -24.27 0.59
CA ASP A 73 10.73 -25.16 1.53
C ASP A 73 10.18 -24.35 2.71
N PRO A 74 8.85 -24.15 2.78
CA PRO A 74 8.24 -23.37 3.87
C PRO A 74 8.43 -23.95 5.27
N SER A 75 8.84 -25.23 5.39
CA SER A 75 9.17 -25.86 6.67
C SER A 75 10.59 -25.57 7.14
N ASN A 76 11.46 -25.07 6.26
CA ASN A 76 12.85 -24.75 6.54
C ASN A 76 13.04 -23.24 6.69
N ASN A 77 12.96 -22.73 7.92
CA ASN A 77 13.06 -21.31 8.23
C ASN A 77 14.40 -20.64 7.91
N THR A 78 15.41 -21.39 7.48
CA THR A 78 16.75 -20.87 7.17
C THR A 78 17.04 -20.71 5.67
N ASN A 79 16.22 -21.29 4.80
CA ASN A 79 16.45 -21.30 3.34
C ASN A 79 15.30 -20.65 2.58
N MET A 80 15.08 -19.33 2.77
CA MET A 80 13.93 -18.61 2.19
C MET A 80 14.35 -17.29 1.54
N SER A 81 15.46 -17.26 0.81
CA SER A 81 16.04 -16.00 0.30
C SER A 81 16.05 -15.89 -1.22
N ASN A 82 15.08 -16.44 -1.91
CA ASN A 82 14.95 -16.18 -3.33
C ASN A 82 14.89 -14.68 -3.62
N PRO A 83 15.58 -14.18 -4.67
CA PRO A 83 15.63 -12.76 -4.98
C PRO A 83 14.29 -12.22 -5.45
N HIS A 84 14.21 -10.91 -5.62
CA HIS A 84 13.11 -10.27 -6.35
C HIS A 84 13.09 -10.72 -7.82
N VAL A 85 11.90 -10.72 -8.44
CA VAL A 85 11.78 -11.00 -9.88
C VAL A 85 12.38 -9.85 -10.68
N VAL A 86 12.02 -8.62 -10.31
CA VAL A 86 12.48 -7.39 -10.98
C VAL A 86 13.18 -6.48 -9.99
N THR A 87 14.34 -5.96 -10.37
CA THR A 87 15.09 -4.97 -9.62
C THR A 87 15.29 -3.72 -10.46
N ILE A 88 14.65 -2.62 -10.08
CA ILE A 88 14.84 -1.32 -10.74
C ILE A 88 16.01 -0.61 -10.04
N ASN A 89 17.12 -0.52 -10.72
CA ASN A 89 18.37 0.07 -10.23
C ASN A 89 18.86 1.24 -11.11
N LYS A 90 17.92 1.86 -11.80
CA LYS A 90 18.10 3.03 -12.64
C LYS A 90 17.17 4.14 -12.19
N THR A 91 17.54 5.37 -12.40
CA THR A 91 16.76 6.55 -12.07
C THR A 91 16.45 7.36 -13.34
N GLY A 92 15.22 7.84 -13.43
CA GLY A 92 14.84 8.84 -14.40
C GLY A 92 15.28 10.24 -13.97
N THR A 93 14.75 11.26 -14.62
CA THR A 93 14.94 12.67 -14.25
C THR A 93 13.62 13.43 -14.31
N GLN A 94 13.59 14.63 -13.77
CA GLN A 94 12.41 15.48 -13.85
C GLN A 94 11.96 15.66 -15.31
N GLY A 95 10.71 15.28 -15.59
CA GLY A 95 10.13 15.32 -16.94
C GLY A 95 10.55 14.17 -17.86
N ALA A 96 11.45 13.25 -17.41
CA ALA A 96 11.92 12.08 -18.17
C ALA A 96 11.96 10.84 -17.29
N TYR A 97 10.79 10.31 -16.94
CA TYR A 97 10.64 9.10 -16.12
C TYR A 97 11.12 7.86 -16.87
N ILE A 98 11.70 6.92 -16.14
CA ILE A 98 11.84 5.54 -16.63
C ILE A 98 10.50 4.85 -16.40
N THR A 99 9.93 4.26 -17.44
CA THR A 99 8.65 3.57 -17.36
C THR A 99 8.83 2.08 -17.56
N LEU A 100 8.41 1.28 -16.58
CA LEU A 100 8.22 -0.16 -16.70
C LEU A 100 6.73 -0.42 -16.89
N LYS A 101 6.33 -0.96 -18.05
CA LYS A 101 4.92 -1.02 -18.43
C LYS A 101 4.56 -2.29 -19.18
N ASN A 102 3.31 -2.73 -19.06
CA ASN A 102 2.75 -3.74 -19.97
C ASN A 102 2.75 -3.24 -21.43
N TYR A 103 2.96 -4.17 -22.34
CA TYR A 103 2.89 -3.86 -23.79
C TYR A 103 1.44 -3.89 -24.25
N GLN A 104 0.93 -2.75 -24.72
CA GLN A 104 -0.45 -2.62 -25.21
C GLN A 104 -1.49 -3.25 -24.28
N ASP A 105 -2.33 -4.17 -24.78
CA ASP A 105 -3.37 -4.91 -24.03
C ASP A 105 -2.84 -6.18 -23.39
N HIS A 106 -1.51 -6.35 -23.28
CA HIS A 106 -0.90 -7.50 -22.61
C HIS A 106 -1.05 -7.40 -21.08
N THR A 107 -1.13 -8.54 -20.43
CA THR A 107 -1.23 -8.70 -18.99
C THR A 107 -0.05 -9.54 -18.45
N PRO A 108 1.17 -9.00 -18.44
CA PRO A 108 2.32 -9.73 -17.95
C PRO A 108 2.19 -10.00 -16.45
N LYS A 109 2.49 -11.26 -16.06
CA LYS A 109 2.43 -11.71 -14.69
C LYS A 109 3.83 -11.80 -14.08
N ILE A 110 4.01 -11.16 -12.94
CA ILE A 110 5.20 -11.28 -12.09
C ILE A 110 4.85 -12.19 -10.92
N GLU A 111 5.37 -13.40 -10.91
CA GLU A 111 5.10 -14.40 -9.88
C GLU A 111 6.35 -14.69 -9.06
N PHE A 112 6.27 -14.52 -7.72
CA PHE A 112 7.42 -14.67 -6.85
C PHE A 112 7.15 -15.61 -5.66
N ASP A 113 8.23 -16.23 -5.19
CA ASP A 113 8.24 -17.06 -3.98
C ASP A 113 9.40 -16.70 -3.03
N GLY A 114 9.84 -15.46 -3.07
CA GLY A 114 10.98 -14.98 -2.31
C GLY A 114 10.76 -13.61 -1.69
N ARG A 115 11.73 -12.73 -1.90
CA ARG A 115 11.73 -11.37 -1.33
C ARG A 115 10.61 -10.48 -1.85
N GLY A 116 10.15 -10.69 -3.08
CA GLY A 116 9.06 -9.94 -3.66
C GLY A 116 9.05 -9.92 -5.19
N GLY A 117 8.04 -9.26 -5.74
CA GLY A 117 7.86 -9.11 -7.19
C GLY A 117 8.81 -8.05 -7.76
N ILE A 118 8.49 -6.78 -7.59
CA ILE A 118 9.28 -5.63 -8.09
C ILE A 118 9.88 -4.89 -6.90
N VAL A 119 11.20 -4.71 -6.93
CA VAL A 119 11.88 -3.82 -5.97
C VAL A 119 12.51 -2.63 -6.69
N ILE A 120 12.36 -1.45 -6.11
CA ILE A 120 13.09 -0.25 -6.48
C ILE A 120 14.28 -0.14 -5.53
N SER A 121 15.50 -0.14 -6.08
CA SER A 121 16.73 -0.03 -5.31
C SER A 121 16.85 1.34 -4.64
N ASN A 122 17.66 1.42 -3.59
CA ASN A 122 17.83 2.64 -2.79
C ASN A 122 18.16 3.87 -3.66
N ASN A 123 17.52 4.99 -3.35
CA ASN A 123 17.73 6.30 -4.01
C ASN A 123 17.39 6.35 -5.50
N MET A 124 16.54 5.46 -5.99
CA MET A 124 16.04 5.53 -7.37
C MET A 124 14.79 6.41 -7.42
N ASN A 125 14.69 7.25 -8.44
CA ASN A 125 13.70 8.32 -8.53
C ASN A 125 13.16 8.43 -9.96
N TYR A 126 12.01 9.10 -10.14
CA TYR A 126 11.36 9.33 -11.43
C TYR A 126 11.09 8.03 -12.18
N ILE A 127 10.27 7.17 -11.58
CA ILE A 127 9.94 5.83 -12.07
C ILE A 127 8.42 5.69 -12.17
N ILE A 128 7.96 5.02 -13.23
CA ILE A 128 6.56 4.60 -13.38
C ILE A 128 6.52 3.08 -13.50
N ILE A 129 5.63 2.43 -12.72
CA ILE A 129 5.32 1.00 -12.81
C ILE A 129 3.82 0.89 -13.15
N ASP A 130 3.48 0.30 -14.31
CA ASP A 130 2.16 0.41 -14.90
C ASP A 130 1.71 -0.91 -15.54
N GLY A 131 0.59 -1.50 -15.12
CA GLY A 131 -0.12 -2.55 -15.84
C GLY A 131 0.37 -4.00 -15.64
N PHE A 132 0.79 -4.37 -14.42
CA PHE A 132 1.24 -5.73 -14.10
C PHE A 132 0.25 -6.48 -13.21
N GLU A 133 0.14 -7.81 -13.41
CA GLU A 133 -0.28 -8.73 -12.37
C GLU A 133 0.95 -9.13 -11.54
N VAL A 134 0.87 -9.00 -10.19
CA VAL A 134 1.96 -9.35 -9.28
C VAL A 134 1.42 -10.30 -8.23
N GLU A 135 1.81 -11.58 -8.31
CA GLU A 135 1.33 -12.65 -7.43
C GLU A 135 2.43 -13.18 -6.51
N GLY A 136 2.11 -13.27 -5.23
CA GLY A 136 2.96 -13.86 -4.21
C GLY A 136 2.58 -15.30 -3.86
N PRO A 137 3.28 -15.93 -2.89
CA PRO A 137 3.12 -17.34 -2.56
C PRO A 137 2.02 -17.62 -1.52
N ALA A 138 1.17 -16.67 -1.14
CA ALA A 138 0.25 -16.84 -0.01
C ALA A 138 -0.72 -18.03 -0.18
N ALA A 139 -1.14 -18.34 -1.39
CA ALA A 139 -2.01 -19.50 -1.68
C ALA A 139 -1.35 -20.86 -1.35
N ASN A 140 -0.02 -20.91 -1.29
CA ASN A 140 0.77 -22.12 -1.02
C ASN A 140 1.14 -22.28 0.47
N ILE A 141 0.66 -21.39 1.34
CA ILE A 141 1.00 -21.36 2.77
C ILE A 141 -0.26 -21.68 3.59
N ASN A 142 -0.11 -22.49 4.62
CA ASN A 142 -1.15 -22.72 5.62
C ASN A 142 -0.80 -22.06 6.97
N TYR A 143 -1.80 -21.97 7.84
CA TYR A 143 -1.67 -21.34 9.16
C TYR A 143 -0.53 -21.94 9.99
N SER A 144 -0.43 -23.28 10.05
CA SER A 144 0.57 -23.97 10.88
C SER A 144 2.01 -23.66 10.45
N GLN A 145 2.25 -23.56 9.13
CA GLN A 145 3.57 -23.16 8.59
C GLN A 145 3.91 -21.72 8.96
N ALA A 146 2.97 -20.80 8.76
CA ALA A 146 3.18 -19.39 9.06
C ALA A 146 3.35 -19.14 10.57
N TYR A 147 2.61 -19.86 11.42
CA TYR A 147 2.74 -19.78 12.86
C TYR A 147 4.08 -20.35 13.34
N ALA A 148 4.51 -21.50 12.81
CA ALA A 148 5.83 -22.06 13.11
C ALA A 148 6.96 -21.10 12.73
N ASN A 149 6.84 -20.42 11.59
CA ASN A 149 7.78 -19.38 11.18
C ASN A 149 7.80 -18.20 12.16
N ARG A 150 6.64 -17.78 12.65
CA ARG A 150 6.54 -16.75 13.69
C ARG A 150 7.28 -17.16 14.97
N GLU A 151 7.08 -18.38 15.46
CA GLU A 151 7.76 -18.88 16.65
C GLU A 151 9.29 -18.90 16.44
N TYR A 152 9.73 -19.35 15.27
CA TYR A 152 11.16 -19.32 14.93
C TYR A 152 11.71 -17.89 14.89
N LYS A 153 10.95 -16.92 14.41
CA LYS A 153 11.31 -15.50 14.42
C LYS A 153 11.44 -14.94 15.84
N VAL A 154 10.55 -15.36 16.75
CA VAL A 154 10.65 -15.00 18.19
C VAL A 154 11.95 -15.54 18.77
N LEU A 155 12.27 -16.81 18.52
CA LEU A 155 13.52 -17.43 18.98
C LEU A 155 14.77 -16.70 18.46
N ALA A 156 14.79 -16.36 17.16
CA ALA A 156 15.89 -15.62 16.55
C ALA A 156 16.04 -14.22 17.16
N ALA A 157 14.91 -13.54 17.44
CA ALA A 157 14.93 -12.21 18.04
C ALA A 157 15.32 -12.20 19.54
N LEU A 158 15.25 -13.36 20.22
CA LEU A 158 15.67 -13.55 21.60
C LEU A 158 17.10 -14.10 21.72
N ASP A 159 17.73 -14.42 20.60
CA ASP A 159 19.08 -14.97 20.59
C ASP A 159 20.16 -13.88 20.66
N ASP A 160 20.60 -13.58 21.86
CA ASP A 160 21.61 -12.54 22.12
C ASP A 160 22.97 -12.80 21.44
N ASN A 161 23.18 -13.98 20.89
CA ASN A 161 24.45 -14.37 20.25
C ASN A 161 24.37 -14.37 18.73
N ASP A 162 23.26 -13.96 18.13
CA ASP A 162 23.00 -14.01 16.69
C ASP A 162 23.30 -15.38 16.04
N SER A 163 23.14 -16.46 16.81
CA SER A 163 23.45 -17.82 16.33
C SER A 163 22.29 -18.41 15.50
N ILE A 164 21.09 -17.88 15.65
CA ILE A 164 19.90 -18.29 14.92
C ILE A 164 19.71 -17.40 13.69
N THR A 165 20.04 -17.92 12.52
CA THR A 165 19.78 -17.22 11.26
C THR A 165 18.31 -17.31 10.90
N TYR A 166 17.62 -16.17 10.85
CA TYR A 166 16.24 -16.07 10.41
C TYR A 166 16.16 -15.40 9.04
N ASN A 167 15.62 -16.11 8.07
CA ASN A 167 15.30 -15.56 6.77
C ASN A 167 13.79 -15.48 6.57
N HIS A 168 13.27 -14.27 6.56
CA HIS A 168 11.83 -14.00 6.55
C HIS A 168 11.23 -13.68 5.18
N SER A 169 12.00 -13.77 4.11
CA SER A 169 11.56 -13.26 2.81
C SER A 169 10.31 -13.97 2.26
N TYR A 170 10.21 -15.28 2.42
CA TYR A 170 9.05 -16.05 1.95
C TYR A 170 7.74 -15.66 2.67
N PHE A 171 7.78 -15.46 4.00
CA PHE A 171 6.62 -15.09 4.81
C PHE A 171 6.40 -13.57 4.95
N SER A 172 7.17 -12.75 4.26
CA SER A 172 7.02 -11.29 4.30
C SER A 172 7.38 -10.60 2.98
N GLY A 173 7.41 -11.37 1.89
CA GLY A 173 7.64 -10.87 0.54
C GLY A 173 6.58 -9.85 0.13
N LYS A 174 7.02 -8.80 -0.56
CA LYS A 174 6.16 -7.69 -0.98
C LYS A 174 5.95 -7.71 -2.49
N GLY A 175 4.77 -7.31 -2.93
CA GLY A 175 4.48 -7.25 -4.36
C GLY A 175 5.34 -6.19 -5.07
N ILE A 176 5.13 -4.92 -4.76
CA ILE A 176 5.92 -3.79 -5.27
C ILE A 176 6.49 -3.04 -4.07
N TRP A 177 7.80 -2.85 -4.06
CA TRP A 177 8.50 -2.30 -2.91
C TRP A 177 9.54 -1.24 -3.28
N GLY A 178 9.36 -0.01 -2.78
CA GLY A 178 10.42 0.96 -2.61
C GLY A 178 11.15 0.63 -1.30
N GLY A 179 12.39 0.15 -1.40
CA GLY A 179 13.21 -0.25 -0.27
C GLY A 179 13.59 0.92 0.65
N TYR A 180 14.50 0.68 1.56
CA TYR A 180 15.07 1.75 2.39
C TYR A 180 15.96 2.65 1.52
N GLY A 181 15.76 3.96 1.63
CA GLY A 181 16.52 4.96 0.88
C GLY A 181 15.59 6.05 0.31
N ALA A 182 16.12 7.25 0.12
CA ALA A 182 15.35 8.42 -0.28
C ALA A 182 14.77 8.32 -1.70
N HIS A 183 13.68 7.60 -1.85
CA HIS A 183 12.94 7.53 -3.12
C HIS A 183 12.04 8.76 -3.29
N HIS A 184 11.91 9.26 -4.52
CA HIS A 184 10.94 10.30 -4.80
C HIS A 184 10.44 10.28 -6.24
N HIS A 185 9.27 10.90 -6.47
CA HIS A 185 8.65 11.01 -7.79
C HIS A 185 8.48 9.63 -8.45
N ILE A 186 7.75 8.74 -7.75
CA ILE A 186 7.42 7.40 -8.25
C ILE A 186 5.92 7.28 -8.40
N ILE A 187 5.49 6.66 -9.50
CA ILE A 187 4.08 6.38 -9.79
C ILE A 187 3.92 4.87 -9.94
N VAL A 188 3.01 4.28 -9.18
CA VAL A 188 2.61 2.87 -9.29
C VAL A 188 1.13 2.83 -9.62
N ARG A 189 0.78 2.33 -10.81
CA ARG A 189 -0.61 2.38 -11.25
C ARG A 189 -1.04 1.20 -12.10
N ASN A 190 -2.35 0.98 -12.13
CA ASN A 190 -3.01 -0.05 -12.97
C ASN A 190 -2.46 -1.45 -12.76
N ASN A 191 -1.93 -1.76 -11.56
CA ASN A 191 -1.42 -3.09 -11.25
C ASN A 191 -2.46 -3.88 -10.44
N SER A 192 -2.54 -5.19 -10.67
CA SER A 192 -3.24 -6.14 -9.80
C SER A 192 -2.20 -6.86 -8.94
N VAL A 193 -2.18 -6.58 -7.63
CA VAL A 193 -1.17 -7.10 -6.70
C VAL A 193 -1.87 -7.96 -5.65
N HIS A 194 -1.56 -9.25 -5.60
CA HIS A 194 -2.31 -10.16 -4.75
C HIS A 194 -1.50 -11.33 -4.20
N ASP A 195 -2.09 -12.00 -3.22
CA ASP A 195 -1.54 -13.19 -2.57
C ASP A 195 -0.10 -13.01 -2.07
N THR A 196 0.27 -11.76 -1.73
CA THR A 196 1.59 -11.49 -1.14
C THR A 196 1.60 -11.82 0.35
N THR A 197 2.71 -12.34 0.85
CA THR A 197 2.84 -12.66 2.27
C THR A 197 3.09 -11.44 3.13
N GLY A 198 3.75 -10.42 2.61
CA GLY A 198 3.87 -9.09 3.19
C GLY A 198 2.91 -8.09 2.55
N SER A 199 3.26 -6.82 2.52
CA SER A 199 2.46 -5.77 1.88
C SER A 199 2.35 -5.99 0.37
N GLY A 200 1.20 -5.66 -0.21
CA GLY A 200 1.05 -5.61 -1.67
C GLY A 200 1.95 -4.54 -2.28
N ILE A 201 1.77 -3.29 -1.85
CA ILE A 201 2.60 -2.16 -2.30
C ILE A 201 3.12 -1.42 -1.06
N ARG A 202 4.43 -1.16 -1.00
CA ARG A 202 5.04 -0.48 0.14
C ARG A 202 6.20 0.42 -0.27
N PHE A 203 6.22 1.64 0.27
CA PHE A 203 7.33 2.57 0.17
C PHE A 203 7.81 2.98 1.56
N ASN A 204 9.13 2.89 1.77
CA ASN A 204 9.82 3.39 2.96
C ASN A 204 10.67 4.60 2.57
N ASP A 205 10.98 5.49 3.52
CA ASP A 205 11.91 6.61 3.37
C ASP A 205 11.71 7.38 2.05
N SER A 206 10.49 7.80 1.76
CA SER A 206 10.11 8.27 0.43
C SER A 206 9.31 9.57 0.46
N ASP A 207 9.28 10.26 -0.69
CA ASP A 207 8.55 11.52 -0.92
C ASP A 207 7.96 11.54 -2.34
N HIS A 208 6.92 12.33 -2.58
CA HIS A 208 6.29 12.45 -3.91
C HIS A 208 5.95 11.10 -4.54
N ILE A 209 5.24 10.24 -3.80
CA ILE A 209 4.81 8.93 -4.29
C ILE A 209 3.32 8.95 -4.62
N THR A 210 2.97 8.47 -5.81
CA THR A 210 1.59 8.26 -6.24
C THR A 210 1.33 6.77 -6.43
N ILE A 211 0.34 6.23 -5.71
CA ILE A 211 -0.18 4.86 -5.87
C ILE A 211 -1.64 5.01 -6.31
N GLU A 212 -1.93 4.69 -7.58
CA GLU A 212 -3.24 4.99 -8.15
C GLU A 212 -3.79 3.88 -9.04
N TYR A 213 -5.10 3.66 -8.98
CA TYR A 213 -5.82 2.70 -9.81
C TYR A 213 -5.25 1.29 -9.77
N ASN A 214 -4.74 0.85 -8.60
CA ASN A 214 -4.30 -0.51 -8.39
C ASN A 214 -5.39 -1.33 -7.71
N GLU A 215 -5.43 -2.61 -8.00
CA GLU A 215 -6.18 -3.61 -7.25
C GLU A 215 -5.23 -4.37 -6.33
N VAL A 216 -5.49 -4.36 -5.00
CA VAL A 216 -4.60 -4.99 -4.00
C VAL A 216 -5.42 -5.87 -3.08
N TYR A 217 -5.21 -7.20 -3.13
CA TYR A 217 -6.04 -8.14 -2.37
C TYR A 217 -5.31 -9.40 -1.88
N ASN A 218 -5.89 -10.07 -0.88
CA ASN A 218 -5.36 -11.28 -0.26
C ASN A 218 -3.90 -11.15 0.21
N CYS A 219 -3.46 -9.94 0.53
CA CYS A 219 -2.11 -9.67 1.01
C CYS A 219 -2.01 -9.79 2.53
N THR A 220 -0.80 -9.93 3.04
CA THR A 220 -0.44 -9.89 4.47
C THR A 220 -0.89 -11.07 5.34
N TRP A 221 -1.55 -12.08 4.79
CA TRP A 221 -2.20 -13.14 5.58
C TRP A 221 -1.23 -13.92 6.48
N TRP A 222 -0.01 -14.14 6.02
CA TRP A 222 0.91 -15.09 6.66
C TRP A 222 2.12 -14.46 7.32
N THR A 223 2.23 -13.13 7.28
CA THR A 223 3.34 -12.45 7.95
C THR A 223 3.10 -12.29 9.45
N SER A 224 4.15 -12.52 10.22
CA SER A 224 4.22 -12.14 11.62
C SER A 224 4.84 -10.75 11.84
N SER A 225 5.19 -10.05 10.76
CA SER A 225 5.65 -8.66 10.79
C SER A 225 4.44 -7.79 10.49
N ALA A 226 3.92 -7.08 11.46
CA ALA A 226 2.78 -6.19 11.28
C ALA A 226 2.84 -5.44 9.94
N SER A 227 1.95 -5.81 9.00
CA SER A 227 1.93 -5.34 7.61
C SER A 227 0.52 -5.00 7.17
N SER A 228 0.41 -4.07 6.25
CA SER A 228 -0.86 -3.63 5.64
C SER A 228 -0.76 -3.68 4.11
N ALA A 229 -1.89 -3.60 3.41
CA ALA A 229 -1.92 -3.85 1.98
C ALA A 229 -1.11 -2.81 1.19
N VAL A 230 -1.43 -1.53 1.34
CA VAL A 230 -0.72 -0.41 0.70
C VAL A 230 -0.15 0.50 1.79
N VAL A 231 1.16 0.75 1.77
CA VAL A 231 1.86 1.40 2.89
C VAL A 231 2.81 2.49 2.43
N PHE A 232 2.68 3.67 3.04
CA PHE A 232 3.77 4.63 3.18
C PHE A 232 4.32 4.55 4.60
N ALA A 233 5.61 4.29 4.74
CA ALA A 233 6.27 4.19 6.03
C ALA A 233 7.51 5.07 6.06
N GLU A 234 7.73 5.73 7.21
CA GLU A 234 8.96 6.48 7.43
C GLU A 234 9.21 7.54 6.33
N THR A 235 8.14 8.24 5.89
CA THR A 235 8.26 9.27 4.85
C THR A 235 9.21 10.39 5.29
N ILE A 236 10.06 10.82 4.37
CA ILE A 236 11.06 11.87 4.58
C ILE A 236 10.99 12.85 3.40
N ALA A 237 11.33 14.12 3.61
CA ALA A 237 11.45 15.07 2.51
C ALA A 237 12.62 14.69 1.59
N SER A 238 12.41 14.71 0.29
CA SER A 238 13.43 14.33 -0.71
C SER A 238 14.60 15.32 -0.76
N SER A 239 14.34 16.60 -0.40
CA SER A 239 15.36 17.62 -0.18
C SER A 239 14.81 18.71 0.75
N GLU A 240 15.67 19.59 1.25
CA GLU A 240 15.22 20.74 2.07
C GLU A 240 14.28 21.67 1.29
N SER A 241 14.45 21.80 -0.03
CA SER A 241 13.58 22.59 -0.89
C SER A 241 12.20 21.98 -1.11
N ASP A 242 12.04 20.66 -0.88
CA ASP A 242 10.78 19.94 -1.00
C ASP A 242 10.00 19.87 0.32
N ASN A 243 10.48 20.53 1.37
CA ASN A 243 9.81 20.55 2.65
C ASN A 243 8.68 21.60 2.70
N TYR A 244 7.64 21.41 1.91
CA TYR A 244 6.47 22.27 1.79
C TYR A 244 5.16 21.49 2.05
N THR A 245 4.08 22.22 2.27
CA THR A 245 2.81 21.66 2.77
C THR A 245 1.88 21.11 1.69
N ASP A 246 2.22 21.24 0.42
CA ASP A 246 1.39 20.77 -0.69
C ASP A 246 1.19 19.25 -0.67
N VAL A 247 0.27 18.76 -1.49
CA VAL A 247 0.02 17.32 -1.64
C VAL A 247 1.23 16.66 -2.31
N LYS A 248 1.84 15.71 -1.61
CA LYS A 248 3.05 15.02 -2.06
C LYS A 248 2.91 13.50 -2.10
N MET A 249 2.10 12.96 -1.20
CA MET A 249 1.89 11.51 -1.06
C MET A 249 0.45 11.19 -1.41
N ILE A 250 0.22 10.37 -2.44
CA ILE A 250 -1.11 10.16 -3.00
C ILE A 250 -1.44 8.67 -3.05
N MET A 251 -2.58 8.29 -2.50
CA MET A 251 -3.24 7.01 -2.74
C MET A 251 -4.63 7.31 -3.34
N ARG A 252 -4.82 6.99 -4.62
CA ARG A 252 -6.03 7.40 -5.37
C ARG A 252 -6.60 6.26 -6.19
N GLY A 253 -7.93 6.13 -6.19
CA GLY A 253 -8.63 5.20 -7.09
C GLY A 253 -8.27 3.73 -6.90
N ASN A 254 -7.70 3.33 -5.76
CA ASN A 254 -7.31 1.94 -5.53
C ASN A 254 -8.48 1.12 -5.00
N LEU A 255 -8.60 -0.12 -5.49
CA LEU A 255 -9.49 -1.14 -4.95
C LEU A 255 -8.69 -2.07 -4.03
N VAL A 256 -8.97 -2.05 -2.72
CA VAL A 256 -8.15 -2.73 -1.71
C VAL A 256 -9.03 -3.60 -0.81
N TYR A 257 -8.90 -4.93 -0.92
CA TYR A 257 -9.81 -5.82 -0.22
C TYR A 257 -9.17 -7.13 0.27
N ASN A 258 -9.79 -7.76 1.26
CA ASN A 258 -9.36 -9.04 1.83
C ASN A 258 -7.92 -9.05 2.35
N ASN A 259 -7.37 -7.93 2.76
CA ASN A 259 -6.00 -7.86 3.27
C ASN A 259 -6.02 -7.87 4.80
N TRP A 260 -5.55 -8.94 5.40
CA TRP A 260 -5.50 -9.04 6.86
C TRP A 260 -4.35 -9.90 7.35
N ASN A 261 -3.81 -9.56 8.51
CA ASN A 261 -2.86 -10.43 9.20
C ASN A 261 -3.63 -11.53 9.92
N ARG A 262 -3.21 -12.77 9.72
CA ARG A 262 -3.75 -13.94 10.40
C ARG A 262 -2.80 -14.46 11.49
N ILE A 263 -1.55 -14.03 11.44
CA ILE A 263 -0.50 -14.46 12.37
C ILE A 263 -0.23 -13.32 13.35
N PRO A 264 -0.18 -13.62 14.67
CA PRO A 264 0.15 -12.62 15.68
C PRO A 264 1.52 -12.00 15.45
N PHE A 265 1.64 -10.71 15.77
CA PHE A 265 2.90 -9.97 15.62
C PHE A 265 3.95 -10.54 16.58
N TYR A 266 5.10 -10.93 16.03
CA TYR A 266 6.15 -11.62 16.80
C TYR A 266 6.69 -10.80 17.97
N VAL A 267 6.77 -9.46 17.80
CA VAL A 267 7.30 -8.56 18.84
C VAL A 267 6.47 -8.59 20.13
N THR A 268 5.20 -8.97 20.06
CA THR A 268 4.33 -9.02 21.25
C THR A 268 4.77 -10.06 22.27
N GLN A 269 5.61 -11.02 21.87
CA GLN A 269 6.22 -12.00 22.78
C GLN A 269 7.66 -11.66 23.23
N LEU A 270 8.23 -10.57 22.71
CA LEU A 270 9.55 -10.14 23.15
C LEU A 270 9.46 -9.34 24.45
N PRO A 271 10.46 -9.43 25.32
CA PRO A 271 10.56 -8.53 26.48
C PRO A 271 10.51 -7.08 26.02
N ASP A 272 9.77 -6.25 26.74
CA ASP A 272 9.59 -4.88 26.33
C ASP A 272 10.81 -4.02 26.68
N ASN A 273 11.54 -3.61 25.67
CA ASN A 273 12.60 -2.60 25.78
C ASN A 273 12.10 -1.18 25.39
N SER A 274 10.81 -1.03 25.03
CA SER A 274 10.27 0.20 24.44
C SER A 274 9.45 1.06 25.40
N GLY A 275 9.35 0.68 26.69
CA GLY A 275 8.54 1.39 27.67
C GLY A 275 7.04 1.12 27.53
N ASN A 276 6.64 0.01 26.90
CA ASN A 276 5.25 -0.42 26.82
C ASN A 276 4.70 -0.74 28.21
N THR A 277 3.58 -0.15 28.57
CA THR A 277 2.95 -0.31 29.90
C THR A 277 1.99 -1.50 29.99
N ASN A 278 1.81 -2.28 28.91
CA ASN A 278 0.94 -3.45 28.95
C ASN A 278 1.60 -4.60 29.74
N PRO A 279 1.03 -5.02 30.86
CA PRO A 279 1.65 -6.04 31.74
C PRO A 279 1.75 -7.43 31.07
N ASN A 280 1.04 -7.67 29.99
CA ASN A 280 1.08 -8.94 29.27
C ASN A 280 2.12 -8.95 28.13
N TYR A 281 2.73 -7.82 27.82
CA TYR A 281 3.72 -7.72 26.76
C TYR A 281 4.95 -8.56 27.11
N GLY A 282 5.44 -9.34 26.16
CA GLY A 282 6.54 -10.27 26.39
C GLY A 282 6.16 -11.58 27.10
N THR A 283 4.88 -11.80 27.43
CA THR A 283 4.42 -13.08 27.97
C THR A 283 4.09 -14.05 26.83
N ALA A 284 4.25 -15.36 27.07
CA ALA A 284 3.94 -16.40 26.10
C ALA A 284 2.47 -16.39 25.63
N ASP A 285 1.57 -15.87 26.47
CA ASP A 285 0.13 -15.82 26.22
C ASP A 285 -0.31 -14.53 25.48
N TYR A 286 0.60 -13.56 25.28
CA TYR A 286 0.27 -12.30 24.64
C TYR A 286 0.46 -12.39 23.13
N ASN A 287 -0.58 -12.79 22.45
CA ASN A 287 -0.65 -12.85 21.00
C ASN A 287 -1.56 -11.73 20.47
N ASN A 288 -1.00 -10.77 19.72
CA ASN A 288 -1.75 -9.66 19.18
C ASN A 288 -1.58 -9.53 17.67
N ILE A 289 -2.71 -9.51 16.96
CA ILE A 289 -2.74 -9.19 15.52
C ILE A 289 -2.90 -7.67 15.41
N LEU A 290 -1.88 -6.97 14.90
CA LEU A 290 -1.82 -5.52 14.96
C LEU A 290 -2.27 -4.81 13.69
N ASP A 291 -1.83 -5.24 12.53
CA ASP A 291 -2.02 -4.54 11.25
C ASP A 291 -2.99 -5.30 10.32
N GLY A 292 -2.94 -5.08 9.04
CA GLY A 292 -3.90 -5.57 8.07
C GLY A 292 -4.87 -4.48 7.60
N GLN A 293 -4.45 -3.21 7.69
CA GLN A 293 -5.19 -2.09 7.12
C GLN A 293 -5.21 -2.18 5.59
N GLY A 294 -6.22 -1.57 4.97
CA GLY A 294 -6.23 -1.38 3.52
C GLY A 294 -5.13 -0.40 3.12
N LEU A 295 -5.28 0.87 3.43
CA LEU A 295 -4.30 1.93 3.18
C LEU A 295 -3.69 2.38 4.50
N TYR A 296 -2.37 2.49 4.56
CA TYR A 296 -1.67 2.79 5.80
C TYR A 296 -0.50 3.76 5.63
N VAL A 297 -0.45 4.77 6.48
CA VAL A 297 0.73 5.63 6.66
C VAL A 297 1.21 5.49 8.10
N THR A 298 2.52 5.32 8.28
CA THR A 298 3.09 5.12 9.61
C THR A 298 4.51 5.67 9.74
N ARG A 299 4.80 6.20 10.92
CA ARG A 299 6.15 6.60 11.37
C ARG A 299 6.87 7.54 10.39
N SER A 300 6.15 8.49 9.80
CA SER A 300 6.80 9.54 9.02
C SER A 300 7.73 10.36 9.92
N ASP A 301 8.79 10.93 9.34
CA ASP A 301 9.69 11.83 10.05
C ASP A 301 8.90 12.98 10.68
N ASP A 302 9.21 13.32 11.92
CA ASP A 302 8.53 14.42 12.64
C ASP A 302 8.73 15.79 11.97
N GLY A 303 9.77 15.93 11.17
CA GLY A 303 10.04 17.10 10.33
C GLY A 303 9.32 17.13 8.99
N TYR A 304 8.64 16.03 8.60
CA TYR A 304 7.92 15.95 7.32
C TYR A 304 6.64 16.79 7.37
N VAL A 305 6.51 17.79 6.49
CA VAL A 305 5.37 18.73 6.47
C VAL A 305 4.43 18.58 5.27
N GLY A 306 4.66 17.61 4.40
CA GLY A 306 3.83 17.33 3.23
C GLY A 306 2.40 16.93 3.59
N THR A 307 1.50 17.08 2.62
CA THR A 307 0.12 16.62 2.74
C THR A 307 -0.07 15.28 2.05
N PHE A 308 -0.76 14.36 2.73
CA PHE A 308 -1.17 13.07 2.19
C PHE A 308 -2.61 13.14 1.69
N LEU A 309 -2.84 12.63 0.48
CA LEU A 309 -4.16 12.57 -0.14
C LEU A 309 -4.60 11.12 -0.30
N PHE A 310 -5.77 10.81 0.26
CA PHE A 310 -6.50 9.55 0.05
C PHE A 310 -7.80 9.89 -0.68
N GLU A 311 -7.90 9.54 -1.96
CA GLU A 311 -8.98 9.99 -2.82
C GLU A 311 -9.56 8.85 -3.64
N ASN A 312 -10.87 8.73 -3.71
CA ASN A 312 -11.58 7.73 -4.54
C ASN A 312 -11.17 6.27 -4.29
N ASN A 313 -10.64 5.92 -3.13
CA ASN A 313 -10.29 4.53 -2.87
C ASN A 313 -11.52 3.74 -2.40
N VAL A 314 -11.59 2.47 -2.77
CA VAL A 314 -12.56 1.50 -2.27
C VAL A 314 -11.82 0.49 -1.40
N CYS A 315 -12.06 0.51 -0.09
CA CYS A 315 -11.44 -0.40 0.88
C CYS A 315 -12.50 -1.33 1.48
N VAL A 316 -12.39 -2.64 1.23
CA VAL A 316 -13.43 -3.60 1.59
C VAL A 316 -12.85 -4.78 2.36
N ASN A 317 -13.43 -5.13 3.48
CA ASN A 317 -13.11 -6.37 4.20
C ASN A 317 -11.61 -6.53 4.54
N ASN A 318 -10.93 -5.43 4.87
CA ASN A 318 -9.56 -5.49 5.34
C ASN A 318 -9.50 -5.76 6.86
N GLY A 319 -8.36 -6.22 7.34
CA GLY A 319 -8.20 -6.74 8.70
C GLY A 319 -8.41 -5.72 9.80
N LYS A 320 -8.13 -4.45 9.54
CA LYS A 320 -8.27 -3.36 10.51
C LYS A 320 -8.99 -2.18 9.86
N ASN A 321 -8.46 -0.96 9.94
CA ASN A 321 -9.05 0.20 9.28
C ASN A 321 -9.05 0.03 7.75
N GLY A 322 -10.04 0.59 7.07
CA GLY A 322 -9.95 0.81 5.64
C GLY A 322 -8.80 1.75 5.32
N ILE A 323 -8.71 2.88 6.03
CA ILE A 323 -7.60 3.84 5.94
C ILE A 323 -7.10 4.19 7.33
N ASN A 324 -5.80 4.04 7.57
CA ASN A 324 -5.13 4.44 8.82
C ASN A 324 -3.92 5.33 8.54
N PHE A 325 -3.93 6.51 9.12
CA PHE A 325 -2.79 7.41 9.14
C PHE A 325 -2.30 7.53 10.58
N ASP A 326 -1.11 7.06 10.86
CA ASP A 326 -0.58 7.02 12.22
C ASP A 326 0.83 7.60 12.32
N ASN A 327 0.98 8.58 13.21
CA ASN A 327 2.25 9.14 13.64
C ASN A 327 3.05 9.88 12.55
N SER A 328 2.58 11.11 12.23
CA SER A 328 3.32 12.06 11.38
C SER A 328 3.06 13.48 11.89
N LEU A 329 3.82 13.90 12.90
CA LEU A 329 3.57 15.12 13.70
C LEU A 329 3.61 16.41 12.90
N GLY A 330 4.33 16.47 11.77
CA GLY A 330 4.43 17.64 10.91
C GLY A 330 3.47 17.64 9.70
N ALA A 331 2.88 16.50 9.37
CA ALA A 331 2.09 16.33 8.15
C ALA A 331 0.60 16.63 8.34
N SER A 332 -0.07 16.86 7.21
CA SER A 332 -1.53 16.94 7.12
C SER A 332 -2.09 15.80 6.27
N ALA A 333 -3.37 15.46 6.46
CA ALA A 333 -4.03 14.39 5.71
C ALA A 333 -5.41 14.83 5.19
N ILE A 334 -5.70 14.46 3.95
CA ILE A 334 -6.98 14.68 3.29
C ILE A 334 -7.54 13.30 2.90
N PHE A 335 -8.73 13.00 3.38
CA PHE A 335 -9.49 11.80 3.06
C PHE A 335 -10.76 12.25 2.36
N GLN A 336 -10.85 12.06 1.05
CA GLN A 336 -11.99 12.53 0.28
C GLN A 336 -12.52 11.49 -0.70
N ASN A 337 -13.82 11.40 -0.82
CA ASN A 337 -14.53 10.56 -1.79
C ASN A 337 -14.18 9.06 -1.71
N ASN A 338 -13.75 8.56 -0.55
CA ASN A 338 -13.44 7.14 -0.37
C ASN A 338 -14.69 6.36 0.05
N THR A 339 -14.78 5.10 -0.38
CA THR A 339 -15.78 4.13 0.08
C THR A 339 -15.09 3.06 0.93
N LEU A 340 -15.47 2.98 2.20
CA LEU A 340 -14.94 1.99 3.13
C LEU A 340 -16.09 1.07 3.59
N TYR A 341 -15.97 -0.21 3.30
CA TYR A 341 -17.05 -1.17 3.57
C TYR A 341 -16.56 -2.38 4.35
N TYR A 342 -17.14 -2.63 5.51
CA TYR A 342 -16.93 -3.81 6.35
C TYR A 342 -15.47 -4.15 6.65
N ASN A 343 -14.61 -3.16 6.80
CA ASN A 343 -13.25 -3.37 7.30
C ASN A 343 -13.27 -3.73 8.80
N GLY A 344 -12.15 -4.22 9.33
CA GLY A 344 -12.03 -4.62 10.73
C GLY A 344 -12.39 -6.10 10.97
N VAL A 345 -11.83 -7.03 10.20
CA VAL A 345 -12.13 -8.47 10.31
C VAL A 345 -11.34 -9.22 11.40
N HIS A 346 -10.56 -8.53 12.22
CA HIS A 346 -9.68 -9.14 13.23
C HIS A 346 -10.37 -10.15 14.16
N GLU A 347 -11.60 -9.88 14.60
CA GLU A 347 -12.31 -10.80 15.49
C GLU A 347 -12.62 -12.13 14.81
N ILE A 348 -13.03 -12.10 13.55
CA ILE A 348 -13.28 -13.30 12.75
C ILE A 348 -11.99 -14.11 12.58
N ILE A 349 -10.88 -13.41 12.31
CA ILE A 349 -9.57 -14.05 12.15
C ILE A 349 -9.09 -14.64 13.48
N GLN A 350 -9.32 -13.96 14.60
CA GLN A 350 -9.01 -14.48 15.93
C GLN A 350 -9.79 -15.77 16.24
N ASP A 351 -11.07 -15.81 15.89
CA ASP A 351 -11.87 -17.03 16.06
C ASP A 351 -11.31 -18.20 15.22
N LEU A 352 -10.85 -17.92 13.98
CA LEU A 352 -10.15 -18.91 13.17
C LEU A 352 -8.83 -19.34 13.80
N SER A 353 -8.07 -18.41 14.36
CA SER A 353 -6.81 -18.71 15.06
C SER A 353 -7.04 -19.56 16.31
N VAL A 354 -8.09 -19.29 17.06
CA VAL A 354 -8.50 -20.10 18.23
C VAL A 354 -8.92 -21.50 17.79
N ALA A 355 -9.65 -21.62 16.68
CA ALA A 355 -10.01 -22.94 16.13
C ALA A 355 -8.79 -23.78 15.73
N ASP A 356 -7.71 -23.12 15.29
CA ASP A 356 -6.41 -23.75 15.02
C ASP A 356 -5.57 -24.02 16.30
N GLY A 357 -6.12 -23.73 17.47
CA GLY A 357 -5.48 -23.96 18.77
C GLY A 357 -4.57 -22.84 19.28
N ASN A 358 -4.59 -21.66 18.65
CA ASN A 358 -3.74 -20.52 19.00
C ASN A 358 -4.60 -19.33 19.43
N PRO A 359 -4.71 -19.04 20.75
CA PRO A 359 -5.44 -17.86 21.22
C PRO A 359 -4.71 -16.58 20.76
N ALA A 360 -5.35 -15.78 19.94
CA ALA A 360 -4.87 -14.46 19.59
C ALA A 360 -5.54 -13.39 20.47
N HIS A 361 -4.82 -12.33 20.78
CA HIS A 361 -5.39 -11.19 21.50
C HIS A 361 -6.42 -10.48 20.61
N ARG A 362 -7.57 -10.15 21.16
CA ARG A 362 -8.63 -9.45 20.43
C ARG A 362 -8.19 -8.04 20.07
N GLY A 363 -8.18 -7.71 18.78
CA GLY A 363 -7.84 -6.41 18.29
C GLY A 363 -8.85 -5.32 18.66
N GLN A 364 -8.51 -4.08 18.40
CA GLN A 364 -9.45 -2.97 18.53
C GLN A 364 -10.53 -3.06 17.43
N LYS A 365 -11.78 -2.75 17.79
CA LYS A 365 -12.89 -2.67 16.84
C LYS A 365 -12.81 -1.38 16.04
N VAL A 366 -11.95 -1.34 15.05
CA VAL A 366 -11.72 -0.24 14.14
C VAL A 366 -12.03 -0.69 12.72
N GLY A 367 -12.68 0.12 11.93
CA GLY A 367 -13.08 -0.29 10.57
C GLY A 367 -13.02 0.85 9.55
N GLY A 368 -13.20 2.08 10.02
CA GLY A 368 -13.29 3.25 9.16
C GLY A 368 -11.96 3.96 8.92
N ILE A 369 -12.02 5.29 8.97
CA ILE A 369 -10.88 6.19 8.80
C ILE A 369 -10.28 6.51 10.17
N LYS A 370 -8.96 6.38 10.29
CA LYS A 370 -8.22 6.87 11.46
C LYS A 370 -7.11 7.81 11.03
N ALA A 371 -7.01 8.96 11.69
CA ALA A 371 -5.84 9.83 11.62
C ALA A 371 -5.39 10.18 13.05
N ASN A 372 -4.14 9.86 13.36
CA ASN A 372 -3.55 10.05 14.68
C ASN A 372 -2.22 10.80 14.57
N ARG A 373 -2.03 11.81 15.43
CA ARG A 373 -0.80 12.61 15.47
C ARG A 373 -0.45 13.25 14.13
N VAL A 374 -1.39 13.98 13.55
CA VAL A 374 -1.19 14.83 12.36
C VAL A 374 -1.53 16.27 12.68
N VAL A 375 -1.07 17.21 11.86
CA VAL A 375 -1.37 18.63 12.06
C VAL A 375 -2.83 18.89 11.73
N ASN A 376 -3.25 18.65 10.49
CA ASN A 376 -4.62 18.86 10.05
C ASN A 376 -5.19 17.57 9.46
N ALA A 377 -6.47 17.32 9.72
CA ALA A 377 -7.23 16.22 9.14
C ALA A 377 -8.49 16.75 8.45
N THR A 378 -8.62 16.51 7.15
CA THR A 378 -9.82 16.79 6.35
C THR A 378 -10.44 15.48 5.92
N VAL A 379 -11.70 15.24 6.31
CA VAL A 379 -12.47 14.02 6.00
C VAL A 379 -13.78 14.45 5.38
N VAL A 380 -13.89 14.38 4.05
CA VAL A 380 -14.98 14.97 3.28
C VAL A 380 -15.49 14.02 2.20
N ASN A 381 -16.79 13.94 2.00
CA ASN A 381 -17.44 13.15 0.94
C ASN A 381 -17.14 11.64 1.01
N ASN A 382 -16.80 11.07 2.16
CA ASN A 382 -16.55 9.64 2.26
C ASN A 382 -17.84 8.88 2.62
N ILE A 383 -17.91 7.63 2.17
CA ILE A 383 -18.93 6.68 2.61
C ILE A 383 -18.22 5.62 3.45
N VAL A 384 -18.59 5.51 4.72
CA VAL A 384 -18.03 4.54 5.67
C VAL A 384 -19.14 3.69 6.25
N VAL A 385 -19.14 2.41 5.87
CA VAL A 385 -20.07 1.41 6.38
C VAL A 385 -19.31 0.41 7.23
N THR A 386 -19.52 0.42 8.54
CA THR A 386 -18.89 -0.53 9.44
C THR A 386 -19.73 -1.79 9.62
N ARG A 387 -19.14 -2.86 10.19
CA ARG A 387 -19.82 -4.15 10.40
C ARG A 387 -20.98 -4.03 11.37
N ASP A 388 -20.81 -3.27 12.43
CA ASP A 388 -21.80 -2.99 13.45
C ASP A 388 -21.44 -1.70 14.23
N ASN A 389 -22.26 -1.35 15.17
CA ASN A 389 -22.09 -0.17 16.02
C ASN A 389 -20.96 -0.30 17.08
N LEU A 390 -20.22 -1.38 17.10
CA LEU A 390 -19.05 -1.56 17.98
C LEU A 390 -17.77 -1.07 17.30
N PHE A 391 -17.73 -0.99 15.97
CA PHE A 391 -16.59 -0.52 15.20
C PHE A 391 -16.58 1.00 15.09
N SER A 392 -15.40 1.60 15.09
CA SER A 392 -15.25 3.04 14.85
C SER A 392 -15.33 3.34 13.36
N ALA A 393 -16.24 4.23 12.97
CA ALA A 393 -16.35 4.73 11.60
C ALA A 393 -15.25 5.77 11.31
N ILE A 394 -14.93 6.59 12.30
CA ILE A 394 -13.88 7.61 12.21
C ILE A 394 -13.22 7.80 13.58
N GLU A 395 -11.89 7.96 13.58
CA GLU A 395 -11.09 8.31 14.76
C GLU A 395 -10.07 9.39 14.40
N LEU A 396 -10.08 10.52 15.10
CA LEU A 396 -9.17 11.64 14.90
C LEU A 396 -8.48 12.05 16.22
N PRO A 397 -7.76 11.13 16.89
CA PRO A 397 -7.06 11.49 18.11
C PRO A 397 -5.80 12.32 17.81
N ASN A 398 -5.42 13.16 18.78
CA ASN A 398 -4.13 13.89 18.78
C ASN A 398 -3.88 14.73 17.50
N ILE A 399 -4.91 15.36 16.95
CA ILE A 399 -4.76 16.35 15.88
C ILE A 399 -4.37 17.67 16.52
N SER A 400 -3.23 18.24 16.11
CA SER A 400 -2.71 19.47 16.72
C SER A 400 -3.32 20.76 16.15
N GLY A 401 -3.82 20.73 14.92
CA GLY A 401 -4.47 21.84 14.23
C GLY A 401 -5.96 21.62 14.00
N SER A 402 -6.39 21.71 12.74
CA SER A 402 -7.80 21.68 12.37
C SER A 402 -8.33 20.26 12.11
N ARG A 403 -9.62 20.06 12.41
CA ARG A 403 -10.43 18.92 11.97
C ARG A 403 -11.57 19.43 11.12
N ASN A 404 -11.64 19.00 9.87
CA ASN A 404 -12.77 19.27 8.98
C ASN A 404 -13.42 17.92 8.63
N VAL A 405 -14.62 17.66 9.16
CA VAL A 405 -15.36 16.42 8.92
C VAL A 405 -16.74 16.79 8.42
N SER A 406 -16.98 16.71 7.11
CA SER A 406 -18.23 17.16 6.52
C SER A 406 -18.62 16.34 5.28
N ASN A 407 -19.92 16.30 5.00
CA ASN A 407 -20.48 15.65 3.83
C ASN A 407 -20.13 14.15 3.71
N ASN A 408 -19.90 13.47 4.84
CA ASN A 408 -19.68 12.02 4.85
C ASN A 408 -20.98 11.28 5.18
N ILE A 409 -21.04 10.02 4.77
CA ILE A 409 -22.03 9.05 5.26
C ILE A 409 -21.32 8.08 6.21
N PHE A 410 -21.84 7.95 7.43
CA PHE A 410 -21.39 6.99 8.44
C PHE A 410 -22.56 6.06 8.77
N LEU A 411 -22.48 4.80 8.38
CA LEU A 411 -23.48 3.79 8.69
C LEU A 411 -22.93 2.75 9.66
N ASN A 412 -23.68 2.46 10.72
CA ASN A 412 -23.39 1.47 11.77
C ASN A 412 -22.12 1.73 12.60
N GLY A 413 -21.50 2.88 12.53
CA GLY A 413 -20.19 3.11 13.14
C GLY A 413 -20.20 4.02 14.37
N LYS A 414 -19.33 3.73 15.35
CA LYS A 414 -19.05 4.68 16.43
C LYS A 414 -18.41 5.94 15.88
N LEU A 415 -18.91 7.07 16.33
CA LEU A 415 -18.32 8.38 16.07
C LEU A 415 -17.58 8.87 17.33
N PRO A 416 -16.51 9.68 17.18
CA PRO A 416 -15.84 10.30 18.30
C PRO A 416 -16.81 11.15 19.12
N SER A 417 -16.86 10.89 20.42
CA SER A 417 -17.78 11.53 21.36
C SER A 417 -17.04 11.90 22.65
N ASP A 418 -17.64 12.77 23.45
CA ASP A 418 -17.23 13.06 24.82
C ASP A 418 -17.56 11.88 25.77
N ASP A 419 -17.20 12.03 27.05
CA ASP A 419 -17.44 11.02 28.08
C ASP A 419 -18.94 10.73 28.34
N ASN A 420 -19.83 11.58 27.87
CA ASN A 420 -21.29 11.39 27.94
C ASN A 420 -21.88 10.79 26.67
N GLY A 421 -21.06 10.43 25.69
CA GLY A 421 -21.50 9.88 24.41
C GLY A 421 -22.02 10.94 23.40
N VAL A 422 -21.82 12.22 23.66
CA VAL A 422 -22.22 13.29 22.73
C VAL A 422 -21.13 13.45 21.66
N PRO A 423 -21.46 13.29 20.35
CA PRO A 423 -20.48 13.49 19.29
C PRO A 423 -19.84 14.88 19.35
N TYR A 424 -18.53 14.93 19.11
CA TYR A 424 -17.82 16.21 19.10
C TYR A 424 -18.36 17.15 18.01
N ASN A 425 -18.33 18.45 18.27
CA ASN A 425 -18.88 19.47 17.38
C ASN A 425 -18.33 19.44 15.95
N TYR A 426 -17.09 18.96 15.74
CA TYR A 426 -16.52 18.84 14.41
C TYR A 426 -17.15 17.72 13.55
N ILE A 427 -17.98 16.84 14.15
CA ILE A 427 -18.74 15.77 13.46
C ILE A 427 -20.14 16.25 13.06
N SER A 428 -20.67 17.29 13.68
CA SER A 428 -22.11 17.60 13.63
C SER A 428 -22.59 18.31 12.37
N CYS A 429 -21.69 18.81 11.51
CA CYS A 429 -22.11 19.55 10.32
C CYS A 429 -22.11 18.68 9.08
N CYS A 430 -23.27 18.62 8.40
CA CYS A 430 -23.42 18.12 7.03
C CYS A 430 -23.06 16.64 6.81
N ASN A 431 -22.82 15.85 7.86
CA ASN A 431 -22.63 14.41 7.76
C ASN A 431 -24.00 13.70 7.90
N MET A 432 -24.18 12.62 7.15
CA MET A 432 -25.33 11.72 7.27
C MET A 432 -24.95 10.57 8.19
N ILE A 433 -25.63 10.44 9.33
CA ILE A 433 -25.32 9.44 10.34
C ILE A 433 -26.45 8.41 10.35
N ASP A 434 -26.08 7.12 10.36
CA ASP A 434 -26.97 5.97 10.28
C ASP A 434 -27.90 6.00 9.04
N VAL A 435 -27.36 6.48 7.93
CA VAL A 435 -28.03 6.56 6.63
C VAL A 435 -27.41 5.54 5.67
N ASP A 436 -28.25 4.69 5.07
CA ASP A 436 -27.82 3.71 4.07
C ASP A 436 -27.46 4.42 2.76
N PRO A 437 -26.25 4.24 2.23
CA PRO A 437 -25.83 4.81 0.95
C PRO A 437 -26.51 4.16 -0.26
N ILE A 438 -27.20 3.05 -0.10
CA ILE A 438 -27.93 2.30 -1.13
C ILE A 438 -27.05 1.97 -2.34
N PHE A 439 -26.09 1.07 -2.13
CA PHE A 439 -25.25 0.51 -3.21
C PHE A 439 -26.00 -0.50 -4.07
N THR A 440 -25.57 -0.68 -5.31
CA THR A 440 -26.17 -1.62 -6.27
C THR A 440 -26.09 -3.07 -5.77
N THR A 441 -24.93 -3.51 -5.32
CA THR A 441 -24.74 -4.86 -4.76
C THR A 441 -23.59 -4.87 -3.76
N VAL A 442 -23.87 -5.27 -2.53
CA VAL A 442 -22.86 -5.40 -1.47
C VAL A 442 -22.90 -6.79 -0.84
N PRO A 443 -21.79 -7.30 -0.30
CA PRO A 443 -21.81 -8.55 0.44
C PRO A 443 -22.67 -8.42 1.70
N SER A 444 -23.61 -9.35 1.89
CA SER A 444 -24.58 -9.31 2.98
C SER A 444 -24.00 -9.64 4.35
N VAL A 445 -23.03 -10.56 4.41
CA VAL A 445 -22.28 -10.94 5.62
C VAL A 445 -20.92 -11.45 5.19
N VAL A 446 -19.88 -10.94 5.80
CA VAL A 446 -18.52 -11.30 5.44
C VAL A 446 -17.86 -12.08 6.57
N ASN A 447 -17.87 -13.39 6.43
CA ASN A 447 -17.11 -14.32 7.26
C ASN A 447 -16.00 -14.93 6.41
N GLY A 448 -14.83 -14.28 6.36
CA GLY A 448 -13.71 -14.68 5.51
C GLY A 448 -13.54 -13.78 4.27
N ALA A 449 -12.85 -14.26 3.26
CA ALA A 449 -12.63 -13.51 2.02
C ALA A 449 -13.93 -13.32 1.23
N ILE A 450 -14.12 -12.13 0.69
CA ILE A 450 -15.23 -11.83 -0.22
C ILE A 450 -14.81 -12.08 -1.67
N ASP A 451 -15.78 -12.42 -2.50
CA ASP A 451 -15.63 -12.38 -3.95
C ASP A 451 -16.04 -10.98 -4.42
N ILE A 452 -15.05 -10.14 -4.73
CA ILE A 452 -15.28 -8.75 -5.14
C ILE A 452 -16.06 -8.67 -6.46
N SER A 453 -15.96 -9.68 -7.34
CA SER A 453 -16.69 -9.71 -8.60
C SER A 453 -18.20 -9.80 -8.44
N GLN A 454 -18.69 -10.16 -7.24
CA GLN A 454 -20.09 -10.20 -6.87
C GLN A 454 -20.56 -8.92 -6.18
N THR A 455 -19.75 -7.87 -6.18
CA THR A 455 -20.04 -6.59 -5.53
C THR A 455 -20.05 -5.45 -6.54
N ASN A 456 -20.91 -4.47 -6.32
CA ASN A 456 -20.94 -3.23 -7.09
C ASN A 456 -21.28 -2.08 -6.12
N PHE A 457 -20.32 -1.22 -5.89
CA PHE A 457 -20.43 -0.06 -5.00
C PHE A 457 -20.98 1.20 -5.70
N GLU A 458 -21.47 1.08 -6.93
CA GLU A 458 -22.23 2.16 -7.56
C GLU A 458 -23.51 2.45 -6.77
N LEU A 459 -23.88 3.73 -6.71
CA LEU A 459 -25.08 4.18 -6.01
C LEU A 459 -26.32 3.94 -6.85
N LEU A 460 -27.33 3.32 -6.27
CA LEU A 460 -28.65 3.20 -6.92
C LEU A 460 -29.37 4.53 -6.99
N GLU A 461 -30.27 4.68 -7.96
CA GLU A 461 -31.20 5.80 -8.05
C GLU A 461 -31.97 5.98 -6.72
N GLY A 462 -31.98 7.19 -6.21
CA GLY A 462 -32.56 7.50 -4.90
C GLY A 462 -31.62 7.36 -3.71
N SER A 463 -30.36 7.00 -3.93
CA SER A 463 -29.35 7.05 -2.88
C SER A 463 -29.22 8.46 -2.30
N PRO A 464 -29.18 8.60 -0.97
CA PRO A 464 -28.99 9.90 -0.32
C PRO A 464 -27.56 10.47 -0.55
N ALA A 465 -26.63 9.66 -1.05
CA ALA A 465 -25.27 10.09 -1.37
C ALA A 465 -25.17 10.88 -2.69
N ILE A 466 -26.16 10.69 -3.61
CA ILE A 466 -26.16 11.40 -4.90
C ILE A 466 -26.32 12.90 -4.65
N ASP A 467 -25.45 13.72 -5.25
CA ASP A 467 -25.42 15.19 -5.15
C ASP A 467 -25.27 15.75 -3.72
N ALA A 468 -24.92 14.90 -2.74
CA ALA A 468 -24.78 15.31 -1.34
C ALA A 468 -23.34 15.76 -0.98
N GLY A 469 -22.39 15.55 -1.87
CA GLY A 469 -21.00 15.90 -1.66
C GLY A 469 -20.74 17.40 -1.71
N ASN A 470 -19.61 17.81 -1.11
CA ASN A 470 -19.07 19.15 -1.25
C ASN A 470 -18.25 19.24 -2.55
N SER A 471 -18.74 20.00 -3.52
CA SER A 471 -18.13 20.11 -4.85
C SER A 471 -16.72 20.70 -4.85
N SER A 472 -16.30 21.41 -3.80
CA SER A 472 -14.93 21.90 -3.66
C SER A 472 -13.90 20.77 -3.45
N PHE A 473 -14.35 19.55 -3.16
CA PHE A 473 -13.56 18.33 -2.96
C PHE A 473 -13.92 17.26 -4.00
N SER A 474 -14.52 17.64 -5.11
CA SER A 474 -14.78 16.69 -6.20
C SER A 474 -13.46 16.34 -6.88
N PRO A 475 -13.14 15.05 -7.05
CA PRO A 475 -12.00 14.63 -7.84
C PRO A 475 -12.20 14.96 -9.32
N VAL A 476 -11.11 15.01 -10.07
CA VAL A 476 -11.17 15.24 -11.54
C VAL A 476 -11.72 13.99 -12.22
N TYR A 477 -11.40 12.82 -11.69
CA TYR A 477 -11.80 11.51 -12.23
C TYR A 477 -12.48 10.69 -11.15
N ASP A 478 -13.45 9.85 -11.54
CA ASP A 478 -14.00 8.81 -10.66
C ASP A 478 -13.01 7.63 -10.49
N ILE A 479 -13.46 6.55 -9.81
CA ILE A 479 -12.63 5.35 -9.61
C ILE A 479 -12.33 4.61 -10.91
N ASP A 480 -13.20 4.75 -11.90
CA ASP A 480 -13.05 4.13 -13.23
C ASP A 480 -12.23 5.01 -14.20
N GLY A 481 -11.77 6.18 -13.74
CA GLY A 481 -11.00 7.13 -14.54
C GLY A 481 -11.85 7.99 -15.48
N ASN A 482 -13.17 8.05 -15.30
CA ASN A 482 -14.05 8.93 -16.06
C ASN A 482 -14.04 10.35 -15.49
N LEU A 483 -14.24 11.39 -16.37
CA LEU A 483 -14.32 12.81 -16.00
C LEU A 483 -15.66 13.15 -15.36
#